data_6e09d6c8d4b6b36827e55bfb3c3d4569
#
_entry.id   6e09d6c8d4b6b36827e55bfb3c3d4569
#
_cell.length_a   1.000
_cell.length_b   1.000
_cell.length_c   1.000
_cell.angle_alpha   90.00
_cell.angle_beta   90.00
_cell.angle_gamma   90.00
#
_symmetry.space_group_name_H-M   'P 1'
#
loop_
_entity.id
_entity.type
_entity.pdbx_description
1 polymer ?
#
loop_
_entity_poly.entity_id
_entity_poly.type
_entity_poly.pdbx_seq_one_letter_code
_entity_poly.pdbx_strand_id
1 'polypeptide(L)'
;AALKSGKPAQLSVMFSIDIYELIEQGAIVAFDDIVETAEEKAWLKGFFPSLMENGVTQGKTWGIPFQRSTIVMYYNKDAFRDAGLDPNKPPATWAELVSMGKKLVKKNGTQTERWGAMIPSTGYPYWMFGALAMQNDQTLMNGDGNKTYFDAAATVEALEYWKSLGAEHGIMPSGTIEWGTLRQNFLEGKTAMMWHSTGNLTVVKKKAKFDFGVAMLP
;
A
#
# COMPACT_ATOMS: atom_id res chain seq x y z
N ALA A 1 -5.02 -19.91 -15.98
CA ALA A 1 -5.52 -21.30 -16.14
C ALA A 1 -6.87 -21.32 -16.88
N ALA A 2 -7.91 -20.62 -16.38
CA ALA A 2 -9.28 -20.65 -16.98
C ALA A 2 -9.31 -20.18 -18.44
N LEU A 3 -8.60 -19.09 -18.80
CA LEU A 3 -8.46 -18.61 -20.18
C LEU A 3 -7.87 -19.68 -21.10
N LYS A 4 -6.79 -20.35 -20.66
CA LYS A 4 -6.13 -21.40 -21.45
C LYS A 4 -6.97 -22.66 -21.61
N SER A 5 -7.94 -22.91 -20.73
CA SER A 5 -8.85 -24.06 -20.82
C SER A 5 -10.05 -23.82 -21.74
N GLY A 6 -10.19 -22.64 -22.33
CA GLY A 6 -11.32 -22.24 -23.16
C GLY A 6 -12.64 -22.06 -22.42
N LYS A 7 -12.60 -22.01 -21.08
CA LYS A 7 -13.78 -21.79 -20.22
C LYS A 7 -13.51 -20.66 -19.22
N PRO A 8 -13.29 -19.42 -19.70
CA PRO A 8 -13.07 -18.29 -18.82
C PRO A 8 -14.35 -17.97 -18.00
N ALA A 9 -14.14 -17.38 -16.83
CA ALA A 9 -15.24 -16.78 -16.08
C ALA A 9 -15.80 -15.58 -16.87
N GLN A 10 -17.11 -15.37 -16.81
CA GLN A 10 -17.75 -14.22 -17.44
C GLN A 10 -17.40 -12.90 -16.73
N LEU A 11 -17.16 -12.97 -15.42
CA LEU A 11 -16.74 -11.85 -14.58
C LEU A 11 -15.70 -12.35 -13.57
N SER A 12 -14.66 -11.55 -13.32
CA SER A 12 -13.64 -11.88 -12.33
C SER A 12 -13.19 -10.63 -11.59
N VAL A 13 -12.84 -10.80 -10.32
CA VAL A 13 -12.16 -9.75 -9.55
C VAL A 13 -10.67 -9.87 -9.80
N MET A 14 -10.07 -8.80 -10.35
CA MET A 14 -8.66 -8.73 -10.72
C MET A 14 -8.02 -7.49 -10.09
N PHE A 15 -6.70 -7.47 -10.02
CA PHE A 15 -5.97 -6.25 -9.70
C PHE A 15 -5.93 -5.32 -10.91
N SER A 16 -5.99 -4.02 -10.67
CA SER A 16 -5.92 -3.03 -11.75
C SER A 16 -4.61 -3.08 -12.55
N ILE A 17 -3.53 -3.56 -11.94
CA ILE A 17 -2.25 -3.74 -12.64
C ILE A 17 -2.29 -4.82 -13.71
N ASP A 18 -3.22 -5.77 -13.63
CA ASP A 18 -3.35 -6.87 -14.59
C ASP A 18 -4.10 -6.44 -15.86
N ILE A 19 -4.76 -5.28 -15.85
CA ILE A 19 -5.63 -4.80 -16.96
C ILE A 19 -4.85 -4.73 -18.28
N TYR A 20 -3.63 -4.19 -18.27
CA TYR A 20 -2.83 -4.00 -19.49
C TYR A 20 -2.53 -5.33 -20.18
N GLU A 21 -2.05 -6.32 -19.42
CA GLU A 21 -1.76 -7.66 -19.96
C GLU A 21 -3.03 -8.35 -20.47
N LEU A 22 -4.16 -8.21 -19.75
CA LEU A 22 -5.43 -8.81 -20.14
C LEU A 22 -6.00 -8.17 -21.42
N ILE A 23 -5.79 -6.87 -21.64
CA ILE A 23 -6.15 -6.18 -22.88
C ILE A 23 -5.29 -6.71 -24.03
N GLU A 24 -3.97 -6.77 -23.86
CA GLU A 24 -3.04 -7.25 -24.91
C GLU A 24 -3.33 -8.70 -25.31
N GLN A 25 -3.76 -9.53 -24.37
CA GLN A 25 -4.16 -10.92 -24.63
C GLN A 25 -5.57 -11.07 -25.22
N GLY A 26 -6.33 -9.98 -25.38
CA GLY A 26 -7.73 -10.03 -25.79
C GLY A 26 -8.62 -10.83 -24.83
N ALA A 27 -8.23 -10.88 -23.55
CA ALA A 27 -8.84 -11.71 -22.52
C ALA A 27 -10.05 -11.04 -21.84
N ILE A 28 -10.20 -9.73 -21.99
CA ILE A 28 -11.28 -8.92 -21.44
C ILE A 28 -11.87 -8.02 -22.50
N VAL A 29 -13.12 -7.60 -22.28
CA VAL A 29 -13.84 -6.62 -23.12
C VAL A 29 -14.08 -5.36 -22.31
N ALA A 30 -14.08 -4.18 -22.94
CA ALA A 30 -14.41 -2.94 -22.29
C ALA A 30 -15.92 -2.87 -21.96
N PHE A 31 -16.26 -2.30 -20.82
CA PHE A 31 -17.66 -2.04 -20.48
C PHE A 31 -18.34 -1.13 -21.50
N ASP A 32 -17.62 -0.15 -22.05
CA ASP A 32 -18.13 0.74 -23.09
C ASP A 32 -18.60 0.02 -24.35
N ASP A 33 -18.05 -1.17 -24.63
CA ASP A 33 -18.38 -1.97 -25.80
C ASP A 33 -19.59 -2.89 -25.57
N ILE A 34 -20.03 -3.07 -24.33
CA ILE A 34 -21.14 -3.97 -23.96
C ILE A 34 -22.36 -3.26 -23.36
N VAL A 35 -22.22 -2.02 -22.88
CA VAL A 35 -23.35 -1.21 -22.39
C VAL A 35 -24.07 -0.55 -23.58
N GLU A 36 -25.30 -0.95 -23.82
CA GLU A 36 -26.08 -0.52 -24.99
C GLU A 36 -27.14 0.53 -24.65
N THR A 37 -27.89 0.29 -23.59
CA THR A 37 -29.03 1.11 -23.20
C THR A 37 -28.61 2.41 -22.47
N ALA A 38 -29.49 3.39 -22.46
CA ALA A 38 -29.29 4.62 -21.72
C ALA A 38 -29.16 4.37 -20.21
N GLU A 39 -29.86 3.39 -19.68
CA GLU A 39 -29.82 3.00 -18.28
C GLU A 39 -28.47 2.39 -17.91
N GLU A 40 -27.95 1.45 -18.70
CA GLU A 40 -26.62 0.84 -18.51
C GLU A 40 -25.50 1.88 -18.60
N LYS A 41 -25.58 2.81 -19.55
CA LYS A 41 -24.62 3.92 -19.67
C LYS A 41 -24.68 4.87 -18.48
N ALA A 42 -25.88 5.14 -17.95
CA ALA A 42 -26.07 5.92 -16.74
C ALA A 42 -25.51 5.21 -15.51
N TRP A 43 -25.74 3.88 -15.40
CA TRP A 43 -25.15 3.07 -14.35
C TRP A 43 -23.62 3.11 -14.35
N LEU A 44 -22.98 2.93 -15.52
CA LEU A 44 -21.52 2.98 -15.64
C LEU A 44 -20.96 4.35 -15.24
N LYS A 45 -21.67 5.44 -15.54
CA LYS A 45 -21.32 6.81 -15.15
C LYS A 45 -21.62 7.13 -13.68
N GLY A 46 -22.38 6.30 -12.99
CA GLY A 46 -22.79 6.50 -11.60
C GLY A 46 -21.71 6.21 -10.57
N PHE A 47 -20.58 5.62 -10.95
CA PHE A 47 -19.46 5.37 -10.06
C PHE A 47 -18.65 6.65 -9.80
N PHE A 48 -18.05 6.75 -8.60
CA PHE A 48 -17.18 7.88 -8.28
C PHE A 48 -15.97 7.92 -9.22
N PRO A 49 -15.71 9.03 -9.93
CA PRO A 49 -14.62 9.13 -10.90
C PRO A 49 -13.25 8.72 -10.32
N SER A 50 -12.91 9.18 -9.11
CA SER A 50 -11.65 8.84 -8.43
C SER A 50 -11.47 7.34 -8.14
N LEU A 51 -12.58 6.58 -8.05
CA LEU A 51 -12.52 5.13 -7.88
C LEU A 51 -12.42 4.40 -9.23
N MET A 52 -12.83 5.04 -10.33
CA MET A 52 -12.80 4.47 -11.67
C MET A 52 -11.43 4.59 -12.34
N GLU A 53 -10.59 5.55 -11.95
CA GLU A 53 -9.31 5.87 -12.60
C GLU A 53 -8.45 4.64 -12.94
N ASN A 54 -8.31 3.70 -12.00
CA ASN A 54 -7.50 2.50 -12.22
C ASN A 54 -8.16 1.45 -13.14
N GLY A 55 -9.41 1.64 -13.49
CA GLY A 55 -10.17 0.78 -14.40
C GLY A 55 -10.27 1.36 -15.81
N VAL A 56 -9.77 2.59 -16.02
CA VAL A 56 -9.88 3.30 -17.31
C VAL A 56 -8.49 3.42 -17.94
N THR A 57 -8.37 2.94 -19.15
CA THR A 57 -7.17 3.12 -19.99
C THR A 57 -7.56 3.10 -21.47
N GLN A 58 -6.73 3.72 -22.33
CA GLN A 58 -6.99 3.82 -23.75
C GLN A 58 -8.37 4.41 -24.11
N GLY A 59 -8.87 5.32 -23.26
CA GLY A 59 -10.16 5.97 -23.43
C GLY A 59 -11.38 5.08 -23.17
N LYS A 60 -11.21 3.88 -22.63
CA LYS A 60 -12.28 2.91 -22.32
C LYS A 60 -12.24 2.44 -20.86
N THR A 61 -13.38 2.00 -20.35
CA THR A 61 -13.55 1.42 -19.02
C THR A 61 -13.41 -0.10 -19.12
N TRP A 62 -12.33 -0.65 -18.62
CA TRP A 62 -12.03 -2.09 -18.62
C TRP A 62 -12.36 -2.79 -17.31
N GLY A 63 -12.54 -2.01 -16.25
CA GLY A 63 -12.88 -2.53 -14.94
C GLY A 63 -13.69 -1.54 -14.13
N ILE A 64 -14.56 -2.07 -13.27
CA ILE A 64 -15.30 -1.28 -12.29
C ILE A 64 -14.79 -1.56 -10.88
N PRO A 65 -14.82 -0.58 -9.95
CA PRO A 65 -14.31 -0.78 -8.61
C PRO A 65 -15.20 -1.76 -7.84
N PHE A 66 -14.64 -2.91 -7.48
CA PHE A 66 -15.27 -3.86 -6.55
C PHE A 66 -14.83 -3.59 -5.11
N GLN A 67 -13.52 -3.33 -4.92
CA GLN A 67 -12.91 -3.15 -3.62
C GLN A 67 -11.79 -2.12 -3.73
N ARG A 68 -11.78 -1.14 -2.84
CA ARG A 68 -10.74 -0.10 -2.80
C ARG A 68 -10.14 0.01 -1.41
N SER A 69 -8.85 0.15 -1.36
CA SER A 69 -8.11 0.45 -0.15
C SER A 69 -6.94 1.38 -0.48
N THR A 70 -6.45 2.06 0.54
CA THR A 70 -5.22 2.84 0.45
C THR A 70 -4.25 2.41 1.55
N ILE A 71 -2.99 2.80 1.43
CA ILE A 71 -2.00 2.58 2.47
C ILE A 71 -2.18 3.65 3.54
N VAL A 72 -2.13 3.22 4.79
CA VAL A 72 -2.11 4.10 5.96
C VAL A 72 -1.05 3.61 6.94
N MET A 73 -0.64 4.47 7.85
CA MET A 73 0.20 4.10 8.96
C MET A 73 -0.65 3.81 10.19
N TYR A 74 -0.60 2.56 10.68
CA TYR A 74 -1.09 2.20 12.01
C TYR A 74 0.03 2.39 13.01
N TYR A 75 -0.27 2.95 14.18
CA TYR A 75 0.73 3.13 15.23
C TYR A 75 0.19 2.83 16.61
N ASN A 76 1.04 2.26 17.46
CA ASN A 76 0.74 1.87 18.84
C ASN A 76 0.95 3.08 19.75
N LYS A 77 -0.15 3.68 20.24
CA LYS A 77 -0.13 4.85 21.09
C LYS A 77 0.47 4.58 22.47
N ASP A 78 0.31 3.34 22.97
CA ASP A 78 0.94 2.96 24.26
C ASP A 78 2.46 2.90 24.12
N ALA A 79 2.96 2.37 22.98
CA ALA A 79 4.38 2.40 22.67
C ALA A 79 4.94 3.82 22.54
N PHE A 80 4.14 4.77 22.02
CA PHE A 80 4.52 6.19 21.96
C PHE A 80 4.62 6.77 23.37
N ARG A 81 3.65 6.53 24.25
CA ARG A 81 3.70 6.97 25.66
C ARG A 81 4.93 6.42 26.39
N ASP A 82 5.20 5.12 26.23
CA ASP A 82 6.37 4.45 26.82
C ASP A 82 7.70 5.06 26.38
N ALA A 83 7.74 5.55 25.13
CA ALA A 83 8.92 6.19 24.53
C ALA A 83 9.00 7.71 24.82
N GLY A 84 8.07 8.27 25.59
CA GLY A 84 7.99 9.71 25.88
C GLY A 84 7.58 10.56 24.67
N LEU A 85 6.86 9.96 23.71
CA LEU A 85 6.31 10.63 22.54
C LEU A 85 4.83 10.98 22.77
N ASP A 86 4.36 12.07 22.13
CA ASP A 86 2.92 12.41 22.16
C ASP A 86 2.14 11.37 21.33
N PRO A 87 1.21 10.60 21.95
CA PRO A 87 0.45 9.56 21.25
C PRO A 87 -0.54 10.11 20.22
N ASN A 88 -0.74 11.42 20.14
CA ASN A 88 -1.64 12.06 19.19
C ASN A 88 -0.88 12.79 18.06
N LYS A 89 0.45 12.70 18.06
CA LYS A 89 1.33 13.29 17.03
C LYS A 89 2.17 12.21 16.37
N PRO A 90 1.58 11.44 15.40
CA PRO A 90 2.36 10.53 14.58
C PRO A 90 3.32 11.30 13.69
N PRO A 91 4.40 10.66 13.19
CA PRO A 91 5.34 11.31 12.27
C PRO A 91 4.62 11.76 11.00
N ALA A 92 4.92 12.98 10.54
CA ALA A 92 4.39 13.60 9.32
C ALA A 92 5.44 13.72 8.21
N THR A 93 6.71 13.40 8.49
CA THR A 93 7.82 13.44 7.54
C THR A 93 8.72 12.22 7.69
N TRP A 94 9.50 11.91 6.66
CA TRP A 94 10.50 10.84 6.70
C TRP A 94 11.50 11.01 7.85
N ALA A 95 11.95 12.23 8.08
CA ALA A 95 12.86 12.55 9.18
C ALA A 95 12.23 12.28 10.54
N GLU A 96 10.95 12.64 10.72
CA GLU A 96 10.22 12.35 11.94
C GLU A 96 9.97 10.84 12.12
N LEU A 97 9.68 10.09 11.03
CA LEU A 97 9.56 8.64 11.10
C LEU A 97 10.85 8.01 11.63
N VAL A 98 12.01 8.46 11.14
CA VAL A 98 13.32 7.98 11.59
C VAL A 98 13.55 8.36 13.05
N SER A 99 13.36 9.63 13.42
CA SER A 99 13.66 10.12 14.77
C SER A 99 12.77 9.49 15.84
N MET A 100 11.47 9.37 15.57
CA MET A 100 10.51 8.70 16.45
C MET A 100 10.74 7.18 16.45
N GLY A 101 11.00 6.60 15.27
CA GLY A 101 11.31 5.18 15.13
C GLY A 101 12.48 4.74 16.01
N LYS A 102 13.56 5.53 16.07
CA LYS A 102 14.70 5.26 16.96
C LYS A 102 14.30 5.22 18.45
N LYS A 103 13.40 6.09 18.88
CA LYS A 103 12.90 6.09 20.27
C LYS A 103 11.95 4.91 20.56
N LEU A 104 11.22 4.46 19.54
CA LEU A 104 10.25 3.38 19.64
C LEU A 104 10.87 1.97 19.60
N VAL A 105 12.10 1.84 19.11
CA VAL A 105 12.83 0.55 19.14
C VAL A 105 13.06 0.14 20.58
N LYS A 106 12.68 -1.10 20.92
CA LYS A 106 12.95 -1.70 22.22
C LYS A 106 13.84 -2.92 22.03
N LYS A 107 14.92 -2.97 22.77
CA LYS A 107 15.89 -4.07 22.77
C LYS A 107 16.03 -4.70 24.15
N ASN A 108 16.27 -6.00 24.15
CA ASN A 108 16.69 -6.74 25.35
C ASN A 108 18.00 -7.47 24.99
N GLY A 109 19.11 -6.89 25.44
CA GLY A 109 20.45 -7.28 24.99
C GLY A 109 20.62 -7.08 23.49
N THR A 110 20.92 -8.14 22.76
CA THR A 110 21.07 -8.14 21.28
C THR A 110 19.74 -8.36 20.54
N GLN A 111 18.69 -8.78 21.24
CA GLN A 111 17.39 -9.08 20.63
C GLN A 111 16.52 -7.82 20.55
N THR A 112 15.95 -7.55 19.39
CA THR A 112 14.94 -6.51 19.23
C THR A 112 13.55 -7.08 19.57
N GLU A 113 12.97 -6.59 20.67
CA GLU A 113 11.61 -6.95 21.10
C GLU A 113 10.55 -6.19 20.30
N ARG A 114 10.82 -4.91 19.99
CA ARG A 114 9.92 -4.05 19.23
C ARG A 114 10.72 -3.19 18.25
N TRP A 115 10.35 -3.23 17.00
CA TRP A 115 10.85 -2.32 15.97
C TRP A 115 10.12 -0.99 15.99
N GLY A 116 10.77 0.08 15.54
CA GLY A 116 10.16 1.40 15.44
C GLY A 116 9.09 1.46 14.36
N ALA A 117 9.39 0.90 13.20
CA ALA A 117 8.46 0.82 12.07
C ALA A 117 8.69 -0.47 11.27
N MET A 118 7.67 -0.90 10.55
CA MET A 118 7.79 -1.94 9.51
C MET A 118 6.98 -1.56 8.28
N ILE A 119 7.63 -1.62 7.11
CA ILE A 119 7.02 -1.45 5.79
C ILE A 119 7.20 -2.77 5.05
N PRO A 120 6.13 -3.42 4.56
CA PRO A 120 6.24 -4.74 3.94
C PRO A 120 6.93 -4.65 2.58
N SER A 121 7.86 -5.57 2.34
CA SER A 121 8.62 -5.69 1.08
C SER A 121 8.18 -6.86 0.21
N THR A 122 7.12 -7.59 0.61
CA THR A 122 6.47 -8.64 -0.19
C THR A 122 4.98 -8.40 -0.34
N GLY A 123 4.30 -9.23 -1.11
CA GLY A 123 2.89 -9.13 -1.41
C GLY A 123 2.57 -8.01 -2.39
N TYR A 124 2.75 -6.76 -1.99
CA TYR A 124 2.47 -5.59 -2.82
C TYR A 124 3.62 -4.56 -2.76
N PRO A 125 4.89 -4.95 -3.04
CA PRO A 125 6.03 -4.05 -2.89
C PRO A 125 5.95 -2.84 -3.81
N TYR A 126 5.44 -3.01 -5.03
CA TYR A 126 5.21 -1.92 -5.97
C TYR A 126 4.29 -0.82 -5.40
N TRP A 127 3.28 -1.21 -4.62
CA TRP A 127 2.34 -0.27 -4.02
C TRP A 127 3.00 0.53 -2.89
N MET A 128 3.77 -0.13 -2.02
CA MET A 128 4.55 0.54 -0.97
C MET A 128 5.61 1.46 -1.56
N PHE A 129 6.35 0.96 -2.54
CA PHE A 129 7.40 1.74 -3.20
C PHE A 129 6.82 2.92 -4.00
N GLY A 130 5.72 2.71 -4.71
CA GLY A 130 5.02 3.77 -5.41
C GLY A 130 4.57 4.90 -4.48
N ALA A 131 4.10 4.57 -3.27
CA ALA A 131 3.74 5.57 -2.26
C ALA A 131 4.95 6.39 -1.81
N LEU A 132 6.11 5.75 -1.59
CA LEU A 132 7.37 6.45 -1.25
C LEU A 132 7.86 7.36 -2.38
N ALA A 133 7.82 6.87 -3.62
CA ALA A 133 8.21 7.67 -4.78
C ALA A 133 7.28 8.89 -4.95
N MET A 134 5.97 8.69 -4.79
CA MET A 134 4.99 9.79 -4.87
C MET A 134 5.15 10.81 -3.75
N GLN A 135 5.58 10.42 -2.55
CA GLN A 135 5.93 11.35 -1.47
C GLN A 135 7.15 12.22 -1.83
N ASN A 136 7.96 11.76 -2.77
CA ASN A 136 9.11 12.49 -3.32
C ASN A 136 8.82 13.08 -4.71
N ASP A 137 7.55 13.43 -4.97
CA ASP A 137 7.04 14.05 -6.19
C ASP A 137 7.32 13.27 -7.49
N GLN A 138 7.49 11.92 -7.40
CA GLN A 138 7.79 11.10 -8.56
C GLN A 138 6.81 9.92 -8.69
N THR A 139 6.16 9.81 -9.84
CA THR A 139 5.44 8.58 -10.21
C THR A 139 6.41 7.55 -10.80
N LEU A 140 6.10 6.27 -10.67
CA LEU A 140 6.95 5.20 -11.24
C LEU A 140 6.78 5.03 -12.75
N MET A 141 5.68 5.55 -13.31
CA MET A 141 5.32 5.42 -14.72
C MET A 141 4.47 6.62 -15.16
N ASN A 142 4.52 6.98 -16.44
CA ASN A 142 3.64 8.00 -17.01
C ASN A 142 2.20 7.48 -17.14
N GLY A 143 1.24 8.40 -17.37
CA GLY A 143 -0.19 8.08 -17.49
C GLY A 143 -0.53 7.14 -18.66
N ASP A 144 0.27 7.16 -19.73
CA ASP A 144 0.08 6.30 -20.92
C ASP A 144 0.62 4.87 -20.71
N GLY A 145 1.36 4.61 -19.62
CA GLY A 145 1.91 3.29 -19.31
C GLY A 145 3.08 2.86 -20.19
N ASN A 146 3.67 3.76 -20.96
CA ASN A 146 4.73 3.46 -21.95
C ASN A 146 6.12 3.98 -21.57
N LYS A 147 6.25 4.67 -20.42
CA LYS A 147 7.52 5.17 -19.90
C LYS A 147 7.58 5.00 -18.40
N THR A 148 8.67 4.41 -17.92
CA THR A 148 8.96 4.25 -16.49
C THR A 148 10.00 5.26 -16.00
N TYR A 149 10.03 5.51 -14.70
CA TYR A 149 10.92 6.47 -14.04
C TYR A 149 11.67 5.84 -12.86
N PHE A 150 12.04 4.56 -12.99
CA PHE A 150 12.79 3.86 -11.94
C PHE A 150 14.21 4.40 -11.72
N ASP A 151 14.79 5.03 -12.73
CA ASP A 151 16.10 5.67 -12.73
C ASP A 151 16.06 7.16 -12.40
N ALA A 152 14.89 7.74 -12.18
CA ALA A 152 14.77 9.14 -11.75
C ALA A 152 15.39 9.32 -10.36
N ALA A 153 16.10 10.42 -10.15
CA ALA A 153 16.81 10.70 -8.88
C ALA A 153 15.87 10.60 -7.66
N ALA A 154 14.66 11.14 -7.75
CA ALA A 154 13.67 11.09 -6.69
C ALA A 154 13.17 9.66 -6.40
N THR A 155 13.08 8.79 -7.42
CA THR A 155 12.74 7.37 -7.25
C THR A 155 13.86 6.61 -6.55
N VAL A 156 15.11 6.85 -6.96
CA VAL A 156 16.29 6.25 -6.33
C VAL A 156 16.40 6.69 -4.87
N GLU A 157 16.22 7.98 -4.58
CA GLU A 157 16.23 8.52 -3.21
C GLU A 157 15.15 7.86 -2.34
N ALA A 158 13.95 7.65 -2.86
CA ALA A 158 12.87 6.96 -2.15
C ALA A 158 13.25 5.50 -1.80
N LEU A 159 13.94 4.80 -2.70
CA LEU A 159 14.43 3.44 -2.45
C LEU A 159 15.57 3.42 -1.43
N GLU A 160 16.51 4.36 -1.55
CA GLU A 160 17.60 4.51 -0.59
C GLU A 160 17.07 4.83 0.80
N TYR A 161 16.09 5.73 0.89
CA TYR A 161 15.41 6.01 2.16
C TYR A 161 14.78 4.74 2.75
N TRP A 162 14.00 3.98 1.97
CA TRP A 162 13.39 2.74 2.48
C TRP A 162 14.44 1.76 2.99
N LYS A 163 15.50 1.55 2.23
CA LYS A 163 16.65 0.70 2.61
C LYS A 163 17.31 1.19 3.89
N SER A 164 17.50 2.51 4.03
CA SER A 164 18.19 3.12 5.19
C SER A 164 17.46 2.89 6.50
N LEU A 165 16.13 2.73 6.50
CA LEU A 165 15.34 2.48 7.72
C LEU A 165 15.83 1.24 8.49
N GLY A 166 16.26 0.22 7.77
CA GLY A 166 16.85 -0.98 8.37
C GLY A 166 18.36 -0.91 8.47
N ALA A 167 19.04 -0.62 7.35
CA ALA A 167 20.49 -0.77 7.22
C ALA A 167 21.27 0.30 8.00
N GLU A 168 20.76 1.53 8.04
CA GLU A 168 21.47 2.68 8.65
C GLU A 168 20.82 3.09 9.97
N HIS A 169 19.49 3.24 9.97
CA HIS A 169 18.77 3.77 11.13
C HIS A 169 18.40 2.71 12.14
N GLY A 170 18.35 1.43 11.76
CA GLY A 170 18.07 0.32 12.66
C GLY A 170 16.66 0.37 13.29
N ILE A 171 15.71 1.04 12.63
CA ILE A 171 14.33 1.14 13.11
C ILE A 171 13.43 0.04 12.56
N MET A 172 13.89 -0.68 11.55
CA MET A 172 13.19 -1.74 10.84
C MET A 172 14.11 -2.95 10.69
N PRO A 173 13.62 -4.20 10.62
CA PRO A 173 14.45 -5.35 10.27
C PRO A 173 15.16 -5.15 8.93
N SER A 174 16.42 -5.56 8.85
CA SER A 174 17.12 -5.66 7.57
C SER A 174 16.71 -6.97 6.89
N GLY A 175 16.13 -6.90 5.73
CA GLY A 175 15.67 -8.06 4.97
C GLY A 175 14.18 -8.02 4.65
N THR A 176 13.64 -9.18 4.30
CA THR A 176 12.25 -9.30 3.84
C THR A 176 11.25 -9.14 4.97
N ILE A 177 10.28 -8.25 4.77
CA ILE A 177 9.14 -8.07 5.66
C ILE A 177 7.90 -8.55 4.92
N GLU A 178 7.31 -9.64 5.43
CA GLU A 178 6.18 -10.29 4.79
C GLU A 178 4.88 -9.52 5.02
N TRP A 179 4.16 -9.22 3.92
CA TRP A 179 2.83 -8.60 3.96
C TRP A 179 1.85 -9.37 4.86
N GLY A 180 1.81 -10.69 4.68
CA GLY A 180 0.82 -11.55 5.36
C GLY A 180 0.98 -11.61 6.86
N THR A 181 2.20 -11.49 7.38
CA THR A 181 2.52 -11.61 8.81
C THR A 181 2.65 -10.25 9.51
N LEU A 182 2.83 -9.16 8.76
CA LEU A 182 3.09 -7.84 9.34
C LEU A 182 1.97 -7.37 10.29
N ARG A 183 0.70 -7.57 9.92
CA ARG A 183 -0.42 -7.26 10.81
C ARG A 183 -0.32 -8.01 12.14
N GLN A 184 0.07 -9.28 12.13
CA GLN A 184 0.24 -10.06 13.35
C GLN A 184 1.37 -9.51 14.20
N ASN A 185 2.50 -9.14 13.59
CA ASN A 185 3.61 -8.48 14.29
C ASN A 185 3.18 -7.18 14.99
N PHE A 186 2.33 -6.38 14.33
CA PHE A 186 1.77 -5.17 14.94
C PHE A 186 0.86 -5.50 16.14
N LEU A 187 -0.06 -6.45 15.99
CA LEU A 187 -0.99 -6.87 17.05
C LEU A 187 -0.27 -7.48 18.27
N GLU A 188 0.90 -8.10 18.05
CA GLU A 188 1.77 -8.65 19.11
C GLU A 188 2.72 -7.59 19.70
N GLY A 189 2.67 -6.34 19.24
CA GLY A 189 3.54 -5.27 19.71
C GLY A 189 5.00 -5.36 19.25
N LYS A 190 5.30 -6.22 18.27
CA LYS A 190 6.65 -6.39 17.69
C LYS A 190 7.08 -5.24 16.78
N THR A 191 6.17 -4.36 16.41
CA THR A 191 6.44 -3.09 15.75
C THR A 191 5.54 -1.99 16.31
N ALA A 192 6.08 -0.80 16.49
CA ALA A 192 5.33 0.35 16.99
C ALA A 192 4.53 1.04 15.88
N MET A 193 5.04 1.04 14.66
CA MET A 193 4.38 1.59 13.47
C MET A 193 4.36 0.56 12.35
N MET A 194 3.28 0.51 11.59
CA MET A 194 3.07 -0.43 10.49
C MET A 194 2.42 0.30 9.32
N TRP A 195 3.02 0.24 8.14
CA TRP A 195 2.33 0.64 6.91
C TRP A 195 1.53 -0.54 6.38
N HIS A 196 0.25 -0.35 6.19
CA HIS A 196 -0.61 -1.41 5.69
C HIS A 196 -1.91 -0.84 5.09
N SER A 197 -2.65 -1.70 4.40
CA SER A 197 -3.96 -1.36 3.82
C SER A 197 -4.98 -0.94 4.89
N THR A 198 -5.84 0.04 4.54
CA THR A 198 -7.05 0.40 5.28
C THR A 198 -7.97 -0.82 5.51
N GLY A 199 -7.89 -1.85 4.66
CA GLY A 199 -8.62 -3.12 4.82
C GLY A 199 -8.30 -3.87 6.12
N ASN A 200 -7.20 -3.53 6.81
CA ASN A 200 -6.87 -4.10 8.11
C ASN A 200 -7.57 -3.44 9.30
N LEU A 201 -8.19 -2.26 9.12
CA LEU A 201 -8.72 -1.46 10.22
C LEU A 201 -9.68 -2.25 11.12
N THR A 202 -10.61 -2.98 10.53
CA THR A 202 -11.59 -3.78 11.28
C THR A 202 -10.91 -4.85 12.14
N VAL A 203 -9.89 -5.51 11.61
CA VAL A 203 -9.16 -6.56 12.36
C VAL A 203 -8.31 -5.95 13.46
N VAL A 204 -7.61 -4.86 13.18
CA VAL A 204 -6.80 -4.14 14.18
C VAL A 204 -7.71 -3.63 15.30
N LYS A 205 -8.83 -2.99 14.97
CA LYS A 205 -9.83 -2.52 15.96
C LYS A 205 -10.37 -3.64 16.86
N LYS A 206 -10.56 -4.84 16.31
CA LYS A 206 -11.09 -5.97 17.08
C LYS A 206 -10.04 -6.71 17.92
N LYS A 207 -8.77 -6.71 17.50
CA LYS A 207 -7.74 -7.59 18.07
C LYS A 207 -6.59 -6.89 18.77
N ALA A 208 -6.38 -5.59 18.54
CA ALA A 208 -5.34 -4.86 19.25
C ALA A 208 -5.67 -4.82 20.76
N LYS A 209 -4.66 -5.12 21.58
CA LYS A 209 -4.74 -5.09 23.05
C LYS A 209 -4.13 -3.81 23.65
N PHE A 210 -3.89 -2.82 22.81
CA PHE A 210 -3.31 -1.52 23.13
C PHE A 210 -4.07 -0.42 22.39
N ASP A 211 -3.98 0.79 22.87
CA ASP A 211 -4.51 1.96 22.16
C ASP A 211 -3.72 2.23 20.89
N PHE A 212 -4.39 2.41 19.76
CA PHE A 212 -3.76 2.65 18.49
C PHE A 212 -4.34 3.84 17.74
N GLY A 213 -3.56 4.38 16.84
CA GLY A 213 -3.99 5.40 15.89
C GLY A 213 -3.78 4.97 14.46
N VAL A 214 -4.44 5.70 13.57
CA VAL A 214 -4.25 5.61 12.11
C VAL A 214 -3.89 7.00 11.62
N ALA A 215 -2.89 7.09 10.79
CA ALA A 215 -2.42 8.34 10.21
C ALA A 215 -2.15 8.18 8.71
N MET A 216 -2.05 9.31 8.02
CA MET A 216 -1.47 9.35 6.67
C MET A 216 0.00 8.92 6.76
N LEU A 217 0.58 8.55 5.62
CA LEU A 217 2.01 8.26 5.54
C LEU A 217 2.81 9.55 5.76
N PRO A 218 3.95 9.46 6.46
CA PRO A 218 4.80 10.61 6.77
C PRO A 218 5.53 11.15 5.56
#